data_f26f5398554d8b7db7ae784845d7df94
#
_entry.id   f26f5398554d8b7db7ae784845d7df94
#
_cell.length_a   1.000
_cell.length_b   1.000
_cell.length_c   1.000
_cell.angle_alpha   90.00
_cell.angle_beta   90.00
_cell.angle_gamma   90.00
#
_symmetry.space_group_name_H-M   'P 1'
#
loop_
_entity.id
_entity.type
_entity.pdbx_description
1 polymer ?
#
loop_
_entity_poly.entity_id
_entity_poly.type
_entity_poly.pdbx_seq_one_letter_code
_entity_poly.pdbx_strand_id
1 'polypeptide(L)'
;MIKSFVSTSIVALFACAQPAAGQSSVSPEGFTEPFKTVIVASPETGVLQSLSVREGGFVNERDIIGQLDSQVLAASLNAARGKLSAQGKINGAKATVNSKGHHLRQMQSLLEKKHASDKEVRQAQLEFDLAKANLESVQDELRELEMNVKQIEAQIERRIVRAPISGTVLELPRQVGEAITASESQVATIVTLNQLRVRYFLATVRAVGLRRGQSIEVNFPDTNQVANAVVDFVSPVTDSKSGTVRVELLIENREGKYRSGLRCLLGHPSTASADLDNFRK
;
A
#
# COMPACT_ATOMS: atom_id res chain seq x y z
N MET A 1 -37.18 27.66 100.47
CA MET A 1 -37.24 26.30 99.91
C MET A 1 -37.39 26.42 98.39
N ILE A 2 -36.35 26.28 97.68
CA ILE A 2 -36.41 26.00 96.20
C ILE A 2 -35.15 25.31 95.88
N LYS A 3 -35.21 24.05 95.43
CA LYS A 3 -34.10 23.16 95.09
C LYS A 3 -33.66 23.50 93.65
N SER A 4 -32.34 23.76 93.50
CA SER A 4 -31.70 23.92 92.22
C SER A 4 -31.39 22.53 91.65
N PHE A 5 -31.85 22.24 90.41
CA PHE A 5 -31.50 21.07 89.61
C PHE A 5 -30.40 21.45 88.64
N VAL A 6 -29.22 20.89 88.81
CA VAL A 6 -28.14 21.01 87.85
C VAL A 6 -28.28 19.86 86.83
N SER A 7 -28.58 20.20 85.60
CA SER A 7 -28.61 19.25 84.47
C SER A 7 -27.27 19.17 83.80
N THR A 8 -26.58 18.02 83.93
CA THR A 8 -25.28 17.75 83.24
C THR A 8 -25.56 17.20 81.83
N SER A 9 -25.34 17.99 80.77
CA SER A 9 -25.45 17.55 79.39
C SER A 9 -24.15 16.83 79.00
N ILE A 10 -24.24 15.54 78.71
CA ILE A 10 -23.15 14.72 78.09
C ILE A 10 -23.23 14.93 76.57
N VAL A 11 -22.26 15.62 76.02
CA VAL A 11 -22.06 15.74 74.56
C VAL A 11 -21.33 14.48 74.08
N ALA A 12 -22.07 13.56 73.46
CA ALA A 12 -21.51 12.40 72.77
C ALA A 12 -20.87 12.85 71.44
N LEU A 13 -19.53 12.79 71.33
CA LEU A 13 -18.77 13.07 70.10
C LEU A 13 -18.92 11.84 69.19
N PHE A 14 -19.84 11.86 68.19
CA PHE A 14 -19.92 10.88 67.15
C PHE A 14 -18.80 11.13 66.13
N ALA A 15 -17.70 10.35 66.21
CA ALA A 15 -16.67 10.31 65.18
C ALA A 15 -17.27 9.63 63.92
N CYS A 16 -17.66 10.43 62.93
CA CYS A 16 -17.98 9.92 61.59
C CYS A 16 -16.72 9.36 60.95
N ALA A 17 -16.51 8.06 61.04
CA ALA A 17 -15.53 7.37 60.17
C ALA A 17 -16.09 7.38 58.75
N GLN A 18 -15.55 8.30 57.90
CA GLN A 18 -15.81 8.25 56.45
C GLN A 18 -15.18 6.97 55.92
N PRO A 19 -15.93 6.07 55.24
CA PRO A 19 -15.27 5.01 54.48
C PRO A 19 -14.42 5.63 53.41
N ALA A 20 -13.11 5.39 53.44
CA ALA A 20 -12.23 5.69 52.34
C ALA A 20 -12.77 4.96 51.11
N ALA A 21 -13.41 5.71 50.23
CA ALA A 21 -13.80 5.20 48.91
C ALA A 21 -12.52 4.73 48.23
N GLY A 22 -12.28 3.42 48.24
CA GLY A 22 -11.24 2.78 47.51
C GLY A 22 -11.41 3.18 46.04
N GLN A 23 -10.54 4.06 45.53
CA GLN A 23 -10.44 4.31 44.12
C GLN A 23 -10.04 2.99 43.48
N SER A 24 -11.02 2.25 42.99
CA SER A 24 -10.79 1.11 42.12
C SER A 24 -9.98 1.65 40.94
N SER A 25 -8.68 1.39 40.95
CA SER A 25 -7.79 1.77 39.83
C SER A 25 -8.19 0.92 38.62
N VAL A 26 -9.22 1.39 37.90
CA VAL A 26 -9.64 0.76 36.64
C VAL A 26 -8.43 0.79 35.74
N SER A 27 -7.88 -0.39 35.42
CA SER A 27 -6.78 -0.50 34.47
C SER A 27 -7.28 0.02 33.13
N PRO A 28 -6.50 0.86 32.42
CA PRO A 28 -6.88 1.36 31.11
C PRO A 28 -7.17 0.20 30.16
N GLU A 29 -8.29 0.30 29.47
CA GLU A 29 -8.78 -0.71 28.55
C GLU A 29 -8.49 -0.28 27.11
N GLY A 30 -8.11 -1.23 26.27
CA GLY A 30 -7.91 -1.08 24.85
C GLY A 30 -8.32 -2.34 24.09
N PHE A 31 -8.28 -2.26 22.78
CA PHE A 31 -8.57 -3.41 21.92
C PHE A 31 -7.40 -3.63 20.96
N THR A 32 -7.11 -4.89 20.66
CA THR A 32 -6.15 -5.23 19.62
C THR A 32 -6.74 -4.91 18.25
N GLU A 33 -5.96 -4.27 17.43
CA GLU A 33 -6.27 -3.96 16.03
C GLU A 33 -5.18 -4.59 15.13
N PRO A 34 -5.47 -4.89 13.85
CA PRO A 34 -4.42 -5.26 12.91
C PRO A 34 -3.34 -4.17 12.85
N PHE A 35 -2.10 -4.55 12.64
CA PHE A 35 -1.02 -3.57 12.48
C PHE A 35 -1.28 -2.63 11.31
N LYS A 36 -1.76 -3.20 10.18
CA LYS A 36 -2.22 -2.44 9.02
C LYS A 36 -3.53 -3.04 8.50
N THR A 37 -4.42 -2.17 8.06
CA THR A 37 -5.62 -2.53 7.30
C THR A 37 -5.60 -1.71 6.01
N VAL A 38 -5.65 -2.38 4.87
CA VAL A 38 -5.65 -1.72 3.57
C VAL A 38 -6.86 -2.19 2.77
N ILE A 39 -7.66 -1.23 2.35
CA ILE A 39 -8.76 -1.44 1.40
C ILE A 39 -8.16 -1.40 0.00
N VAL A 40 -8.24 -2.51 -0.72
CA VAL A 40 -7.76 -2.65 -2.08
C VAL A 40 -8.89 -2.31 -3.02
N ALA A 41 -8.71 -1.26 -3.80
CA ALA A 41 -9.67 -0.80 -4.80
C ALA A 41 -9.13 -1.05 -6.22
N SER A 42 -10.03 -1.30 -7.16
CA SER A 42 -9.68 -1.33 -8.58
C SER A 42 -9.47 0.09 -9.10
N PRO A 43 -8.37 0.36 -9.83
CA PRO A 43 -8.15 1.67 -10.44
C PRO A 43 -9.01 1.91 -11.70
N GLU A 44 -9.64 0.85 -12.24
CA GLU A 44 -10.46 0.90 -13.45
C GLU A 44 -11.87 0.36 -13.18
N THR A 45 -12.83 0.84 -13.96
CA THR A 45 -14.19 0.31 -13.99
C THR A 45 -14.31 -0.86 -14.96
N GLY A 46 -15.21 -1.79 -14.69
CA GLY A 46 -15.43 -2.96 -15.56
C GLY A 46 -16.05 -4.12 -14.82
N VAL A 47 -16.21 -5.24 -15.48
CA VAL A 47 -16.73 -6.48 -14.89
C VAL A 47 -15.56 -7.27 -14.28
N LEU A 48 -15.71 -7.74 -13.06
CA LEU A 48 -14.73 -8.62 -12.40
C LEU A 48 -14.76 -10.01 -13.04
N GLN A 49 -13.73 -10.33 -13.80
CA GLN A 49 -13.63 -11.59 -14.54
C GLN A 49 -13.18 -12.76 -13.68
N SER A 50 -12.27 -12.51 -12.74
CA SER A 50 -11.75 -13.54 -11.85
C SER A 50 -11.29 -12.98 -10.50
N LEU A 51 -11.39 -13.84 -9.47
CA LEU A 51 -10.77 -13.66 -8.17
C LEU A 51 -9.80 -14.82 -7.93
N SER A 52 -8.55 -14.51 -7.60
CA SER A 52 -7.48 -15.50 -7.38
C SER A 52 -7.27 -15.82 -5.90
N VAL A 53 -7.98 -15.14 -5.01
CA VAL A 53 -7.83 -15.24 -3.56
C VAL A 53 -9.17 -15.56 -2.90
N ARG A 54 -9.12 -15.97 -1.63
CA ARG A 54 -10.29 -16.25 -0.79
C ARG A 54 -10.15 -15.56 0.55
N GLU A 55 -11.26 -15.29 1.21
CA GLU A 55 -11.27 -14.79 2.59
C GLU A 55 -10.54 -15.75 3.52
N GLY A 56 -9.76 -15.20 4.46
CA GLY A 56 -8.87 -15.95 5.33
C GLY A 56 -7.57 -16.42 4.67
N GLY A 57 -7.41 -16.29 3.36
CA GLY A 57 -6.19 -16.64 2.64
C GLY A 57 -5.07 -15.62 2.87
N PHE A 58 -3.83 -16.10 2.90
CA PHE A 58 -2.66 -15.22 2.95
C PHE A 58 -2.22 -14.83 1.53
N VAL A 59 -1.83 -13.58 1.35
CA VAL A 59 -1.31 -13.04 0.10
C VAL A 59 0.00 -12.30 0.35
N ASN A 60 0.92 -12.38 -0.60
CA ASN A 60 2.12 -11.56 -0.60
C ASN A 60 1.88 -10.24 -1.33
N GLU A 61 2.72 -9.26 -1.05
CA GLU A 61 2.73 -8.01 -1.82
C GLU A 61 2.91 -8.30 -3.32
N ARG A 62 2.09 -7.63 -4.15
CA ARG A 62 1.98 -7.79 -5.61
C ARG A 62 1.29 -9.05 -6.11
N ASP A 63 0.86 -9.98 -5.25
CA ASP A 63 0.01 -11.10 -5.68
C ASP A 63 -1.27 -10.57 -6.34
N ILE A 64 -1.76 -11.31 -7.34
CA ILE A 64 -3.00 -10.97 -8.05
C ILE A 64 -4.19 -11.34 -7.15
N ILE A 65 -5.00 -10.34 -6.81
CA ILE A 65 -6.26 -10.52 -6.08
C ILE A 65 -7.38 -10.85 -7.04
N GLY A 66 -7.50 -10.09 -8.12
CA GLY A 66 -8.52 -10.28 -9.13
C GLY A 66 -8.18 -9.57 -10.43
N GLN A 67 -8.95 -9.86 -11.46
CA GLN A 67 -8.77 -9.29 -12.79
C GLN A 67 -10.12 -8.87 -13.37
N LEU A 68 -10.16 -7.66 -13.92
CA LEU A 68 -11.30 -7.19 -14.72
C LEU A 68 -11.23 -7.73 -16.15
N ASP A 69 -12.37 -7.79 -16.80
CA ASP A 69 -12.44 -8.17 -18.22
C ASP A 69 -11.58 -7.26 -19.09
N SER A 70 -10.66 -7.88 -19.81
CA SER A 70 -9.69 -7.22 -20.70
C SER A 70 -9.69 -7.79 -22.12
N GLN A 71 -10.71 -8.58 -22.52
CA GLN A 71 -10.73 -9.27 -23.80
C GLN A 71 -10.58 -8.32 -25.00
N VAL A 72 -11.28 -7.19 -24.98
CA VAL A 72 -11.20 -6.18 -26.05
C VAL A 72 -9.80 -5.57 -26.13
N LEU A 73 -9.19 -5.27 -25.00
CA LEU A 73 -7.82 -4.74 -24.93
C LEU A 73 -6.80 -5.78 -25.38
N ALA A 74 -6.98 -7.04 -25.02
CA ALA A 74 -6.12 -8.14 -25.46
C ALA A 74 -6.18 -8.34 -26.98
N ALA A 75 -7.38 -8.27 -27.58
CA ALA A 75 -7.54 -8.30 -29.03
C ALA A 75 -6.84 -7.10 -29.71
N SER A 76 -7.01 -5.89 -29.15
CA SER A 76 -6.34 -4.67 -29.63
C SER A 76 -4.82 -4.77 -29.52
N LEU A 77 -4.30 -5.34 -28.42
CA LEU A 77 -2.87 -5.59 -28.24
C LEU A 77 -2.33 -6.53 -29.31
N ASN A 78 -3.02 -7.63 -29.58
CA ASN A 78 -2.62 -8.58 -30.61
C ASN A 78 -2.59 -7.93 -32.00
N ALA A 79 -3.58 -7.09 -32.33
CA ALA A 79 -3.60 -6.33 -33.58
C ALA A 79 -2.44 -5.31 -33.67
N ALA A 80 -2.15 -4.59 -32.58
CA ALA A 80 -1.03 -3.64 -32.52
C ALA A 80 0.33 -4.35 -32.66
N ARG A 81 0.52 -5.47 -31.97
CA ARG A 81 1.73 -6.30 -32.09
C ARG A 81 1.90 -6.85 -33.50
N GLY A 82 0.82 -7.26 -34.16
CA GLY A 82 0.81 -7.71 -35.56
C GLY A 82 1.31 -6.60 -36.51
N LYS A 83 0.88 -5.36 -36.31
CA LYS A 83 1.36 -4.21 -37.10
C LYS A 83 2.85 -3.94 -36.84
N LEU A 84 3.29 -3.99 -35.58
CA LEU A 84 4.69 -3.77 -35.19
C LEU A 84 5.61 -4.83 -35.77
N SER A 85 5.17 -6.10 -35.85
CA SER A 85 5.96 -7.20 -36.40
C SER A 85 6.13 -7.17 -37.92
N ALA A 86 5.37 -6.32 -38.62
CA ALA A 86 5.42 -6.20 -40.06
C ALA A 86 6.69 -5.44 -40.54
N GLN A 87 7.80 -6.16 -40.70
CA GLN A 87 9.09 -5.59 -41.03
C GLN A 87 9.30 -5.21 -42.53
N GLY A 88 8.31 -5.44 -43.38
CA GLY A 88 8.44 -5.19 -44.82
C GLY A 88 8.82 -3.77 -45.17
N LYS A 89 8.16 -2.77 -44.55
CA LYS A 89 8.47 -1.34 -44.79
C LYS A 89 9.92 -0.98 -44.45
N ILE A 90 10.39 -1.37 -43.27
CA ILE A 90 11.75 -1.01 -42.83
C ILE A 90 12.82 -1.73 -43.66
N ASN A 91 12.58 -2.98 -44.04
CA ASN A 91 13.51 -3.72 -44.88
C ASN A 91 13.55 -3.12 -46.30
N GLY A 92 12.43 -2.68 -46.84
CA GLY A 92 12.36 -1.96 -48.11
C GLY A 92 13.10 -0.63 -48.07
N ALA A 93 12.87 0.18 -47.03
CA ALA A 93 13.58 1.45 -46.85
C ALA A 93 15.11 1.27 -46.68
N LYS A 94 15.52 0.27 -45.87
CA LYS A 94 16.97 -0.09 -45.74
C LYS A 94 17.58 -0.52 -47.06
N ALA A 95 16.90 -1.34 -47.87
CA ALA A 95 17.37 -1.76 -49.18
C ALA A 95 17.50 -0.57 -50.12
N THR A 96 16.58 0.39 -50.10
CA THR A 96 16.64 1.61 -50.91
C THR A 96 17.85 2.47 -50.51
N VAL A 97 18.08 2.69 -49.21
CA VAL A 97 19.27 3.43 -48.73
C VAL A 97 20.56 2.75 -49.20
N ASN A 98 20.65 1.43 -49.07
CA ASN A 98 21.80 0.68 -49.52
C ASN A 98 22.03 0.84 -51.03
N SER A 99 20.99 0.69 -51.84
CA SER A 99 21.07 0.83 -53.31
C SER A 99 21.51 2.23 -53.72
N LYS A 100 20.89 3.29 -53.16
CA LYS A 100 21.26 4.69 -53.45
C LYS A 100 22.65 5.04 -52.93
N GLY A 101 23.09 4.49 -51.80
CA GLY A 101 24.46 4.63 -51.32
C GLY A 101 25.50 3.96 -52.20
N HIS A 102 25.20 2.82 -52.80
CA HIS A 102 26.05 2.19 -53.80
C HIS A 102 26.13 3.04 -55.07
N HIS A 103 25.00 3.54 -55.57
CA HIS A 103 24.97 4.41 -56.75
C HIS A 103 25.77 5.69 -56.53
N LEU A 104 25.67 6.35 -55.41
CA LEU A 104 26.45 7.54 -55.06
C LEU A 104 27.96 7.26 -55.11
N ARG A 105 28.42 6.18 -54.46
CA ARG A 105 29.84 5.78 -54.46
C ARG A 105 30.34 5.50 -55.88
N GLN A 106 29.52 4.88 -56.71
CA GLN A 106 29.86 4.66 -58.14
C GLN A 106 30.02 5.96 -58.89
N MET A 107 29.11 6.94 -58.76
CA MET A 107 29.19 8.25 -59.40
C MET A 107 30.41 9.03 -58.92
N GLN A 108 30.75 9.00 -57.63
CA GLN A 108 31.96 9.60 -57.09
C GLN A 108 33.25 9.01 -57.72
N SER A 109 33.31 7.66 -57.83
CA SER A 109 34.45 7.00 -58.48
C SER A 109 34.54 7.34 -59.98
N LEU A 110 33.41 7.50 -60.66
CA LEU A 110 33.44 7.93 -62.10
C LEU A 110 33.84 9.40 -62.26
N LEU A 111 33.45 10.26 -61.31
CA LEU A 111 33.91 11.68 -61.33
C LEU A 111 35.44 11.77 -61.17
N GLU A 112 36.06 11.01 -60.26
CA GLU A 112 37.49 10.92 -60.06
C GLU A 112 38.20 10.51 -61.37
N LYS A 113 37.56 9.63 -62.16
CA LYS A 113 38.07 9.18 -63.49
C LYS A 113 37.67 10.11 -64.65
N LYS A 114 37.03 11.26 -64.40
CA LYS A 114 36.48 12.21 -65.36
C LYS A 114 35.40 11.61 -66.30
N HIS A 115 34.70 10.57 -65.86
CA HIS A 115 33.65 9.91 -66.63
C HIS A 115 32.24 10.26 -66.11
N ALA A 116 32.10 11.10 -65.10
CA ALA A 116 30.86 11.68 -64.62
C ALA A 116 31.01 13.18 -64.38
N SER A 117 29.92 13.91 -64.31
CA SER A 117 29.87 15.34 -64.03
C SER A 117 29.52 15.59 -62.53
N ASP A 118 29.93 16.78 -62.02
CA ASP A 118 29.54 17.22 -60.68
C ASP A 118 27.98 17.24 -60.48
N LYS A 119 27.24 17.50 -61.56
CA LYS A 119 25.77 17.50 -61.51
C LYS A 119 25.22 16.11 -61.22
N GLU A 120 25.81 15.06 -61.85
CA GLU A 120 25.37 13.66 -61.62
C GLU A 120 25.69 13.18 -60.22
N VAL A 121 26.84 13.58 -59.66
CA VAL A 121 27.17 13.25 -58.24
C VAL A 121 26.23 13.98 -57.30
N ARG A 122 25.95 15.28 -57.53
CA ARG A 122 24.97 16.01 -56.70
C ARG A 122 23.56 15.39 -56.77
N GLN A 123 23.14 14.91 -57.94
CA GLN A 123 21.85 14.22 -58.10
C GLN A 123 21.84 12.89 -57.31
N ALA A 124 22.88 12.09 -57.40
CA ALA A 124 23.02 10.83 -56.67
C ALA A 124 23.06 11.08 -55.14
N GLN A 125 23.72 12.16 -54.70
CA GLN A 125 23.73 12.58 -53.29
C GLN A 125 22.33 12.93 -52.81
N LEU A 126 21.57 13.75 -53.55
CA LEU A 126 20.20 14.11 -53.21
C LEU A 126 19.30 12.87 -53.07
N GLU A 127 19.39 11.91 -54.01
CA GLU A 127 18.64 10.68 -54.00
C GLU A 127 18.97 9.81 -52.75
N PHE A 128 20.25 9.76 -52.37
CA PHE A 128 20.68 9.06 -51.15
C PHE A 128 20.13 9.71 -49.89
N ASP A 129 20.18 11.06 -49.84
CA ASP A 129 19.67 11.81 -48.69
C ASP A 129 18.14 11.68 -48.55
N LEU A 130 17.41 11.69 -49.65
CA LEU A 130 15.97 11.39 -49.66
C LEU A 130 15.66 9.96 -49.20
N ALA A 131 16.47 8.98 -49.59
CA ALA A 131 16.32 7.61 -49.13
C ALA A 131 16.56 7.47 -47.61
N LYS A 132 17.55 8.19 -47.06
CA LYS A 132 17.82 8.26 -45.63
C LYS A 132 16.64 8.87 -44.85
N ALA A 133 16.14 10.03 -45.33
CA ALA A 133 15.00 10.69 -44.73
C ALA A 133 13.75 9.79 -44.69
N ASN A 134 13.53 9.03 -45.80
CA ASN A 134 12.46 8.03 -45.83
C ASN A 134 12.66 6.89 -44.83
N LEU A 135 13.90 6.38 -44.67
CA LEU A 135 14.21 5.37 -43.65
C LEU A 135 13.95 5.90 -42.24
N GLU A 136 14.35 7.14 -41.95
CA GLU A 136 14.09 7.80 -40.66
C GLU A 136 12.59 7.91 -40.39
N SER A 137 11.79 8.36 -41.37
CA SER A 137 10.33 8.41 -41.26
C SER A 137 9.71 7.04 -40.93
N VAL A 138 10.18 5.97 -41.59
CA VAL A 138 9.70 4.59 -41.31
C VAL A 138 10.12 4.14 -39.89
N GLN A 139 11.30 4.56 -39.43
CA GLN A 139 11.72 4.26 -38.05
C GLN A 139 10.86 5.01 -37.01
N ASP A 140 10.45 6.25 -37.31
CA ASP A 140 9.54 7.02 -36.46
C ASP A 140 8.17 6.37 -36.38
N GLU A 141 7.60 5.93 -37.53
CA GLU A 141 6.36 5.15 -37.53
C GLU A 141 6.45 3.88 -36.66
N LEU A 142 7.58 3.17 -36.71
CA LEU A 142 7.76 1.98 -35.87
C LEU A 142 7.82 2.35 -34.37
N ARG A 143 8.49 3.45 -34.00
CA ARG A 143 8.49 3.94 -32.61
C ARG A 143 7.08 4.30 -32.13
N GLU A 144 6.27 4.91 -32.96
CA GLU A 144 4.86 5.18 -32.64
C GLU A 144 4.06 3.90 -32.38
N LEU A 145 4.26 2.87 -33.22
CA LEU A 145 3.60 1.56 -33.03
C LEU A 145 4.07 0.89 -31.72
N GLU A 146 5.36 0.98 -31.38
CA GLU A 146 5.89 0.48 -30.08
C GLU A 146 5.26 1.20 -28.91
N MET A 147 5.11 2.53 -28.99
CA MET A 147 4.46 3.30 -27.91
C MET A 147 2.99 2.94 -27.77
N ASN A 148 2.28 2.70 -28.87
CA ASN A 148 0.90 2.25 -28.87
C ASN A 148 0.76 0.87 -28.19
N VAL A 149 1.65 -0.08 -28.50
CA VAL A 149 1.68 -1.41 -27.83
C VAL A 149 1.86 -1.23 -26.32
N LYS A 150 2.85 -0.44 -25.86
CA LYS A 150 3.10 -0.15 -24.45
C LYS A 150 1.89 0.51 -23.75
N GLN A 151 1.21 1.40 -24.46
CA GLN A 151 -0.01 2.04 -23.93
C GLN A 151 -1.11 1.01 -23.66
N ILE A 152 -1.38 0.10 -24.61
CA ILE A 152 -2.41 -0.93 -24.44
C ILE A 152 -1.99 -1.92 -23.33
N GLU A 153 -0.71 -2.30 -23.24
CA GLU A 153 -0.19 -3.14 -22.15
C GLU A 153 -0.40 -2.50 -20.79
N ALA A 154 -0.14 -1.21 -20.67
CA ALA A 154 -0.38 -0.46 -19.43
C ALA A 154 -1.88 -0.41 -19.07
N GLN A 155 -2.77 -0.29 -20.06
CA GLN A 155 -4.22 -0.35 -19.82
C GLN A 155 -4.67 -1.74 -19.35
N ILE A 156 -4.11 -2.82 -19.88
CA ILE A 156 -4.37 -4.19 -19.42
C ILE A 156 -3.86 -4.37 -17.98
N GLU A 157 -2.65 -3.91 -17.67
CA GLU A 157 -2.08 -4.02 -16.32
C GLU A 157 -2.93 -3.28 -15.27
N ARG A 158 -3.51 -2.13 -15.61
CA ARG A 158 -4.44 -1.40 -14.73
C ARG A 158 -5.74 -2.17 -14.44
N ARG A 159 -6.06 -3.19 -15.22
CA ARG A 159 -7.22 -4.08 -15.01
C ARG A 159 -6.90 -5.26 -14.09
N ILE A 160 -5.65 -5.38 -13.65
CA ILE A 160 -5.21 -6.38 -12.68
C ILE A 160 -5.15 -5.73 -11.30
N VAL A 161 -5.95 -6.24 -10.37
CA VAL A 161 -5.95 -5.79 -8.98
C VAL A 161 -4.92 -6.60 -8.21
N ARG A 162 -3.92 -5.93 -7.64
CA ARG A 162 -2.82 -6.55 -6.89
C ARG A 162 -2.85 -6.17 -5.42
N ALA A 163 -2.30 -7.05 -4.57
CA ALA A 163 -2.11 -6.81 -3.16
C ALA A 163 -1.04 -5.71 -2.93
N PRO A 164 -1.36 -4.60 -2.26
CA PRO A 164 -0.39 -3.55 -1.97
C PRO A 164 0.52 -3.87 -0.77
N ILE A 165 0.15 -4.85 0.02
CA ILE A 165 0.90 -5.34 1.19
C ILE A 165 0.73 -6.85 1.30
N SER A 166 1.70 -7.51 1.98
CA SER A 166 1.52 -8.90 2.42
C SER A 166 0.62 -8.94 3.65
N GLY A 167 -0.32 -9.91 3.67
CA GLY A 167 -1.26 -10.05 4.77
C GLY A 167 -2.35 -11.08 4.51
N THR A 168 -3.33 -11.12 5.39
CA THR A 168 -4.50 -11.99 5.26
C THR A 168 -5.66 -11.22 4.64
N VAL A 169 -6.34 -11.83 3.69
CA VAL A 169 -7.57 -11.28 3.09
C VAL A 169 -8.68 -11.39 4.13
N LEU A 170 -9.14 -10.23 4.63
CA LEU A 170 -10.20 -10.16 5.61
C LEU A 170 -11.59 -10.30 4.97
N GLU A 171 -11.79 -9.61 3.84
CA GLU A 171 -13.10 -9.46 3.21
C GLU A 171 -12.94 -9.32 1.70
N LEU A 172 -13.88 -9.91 0.95
CA LEU A 172 -14.02 -9.81 -0.50
C LEU A 172 -15.45 -9.35 -0.82
N PRO A 173 -15.72 -8.04 -0.82
CA PRO A 173 -17.08 -7.51 -0.99
C PRO A 173 -17.62 -7.67 -2.41
N ARG A 174 -16.83 -8.21 -3.35
CA ARG A 174 -17.22 -8.40 -4.77
C ARG A 174 -17.11 -9.84 -5.19
N GLN A 175 -17.99 -10.23 -6.09
CA GLN A 175 -18.02 -11.56 -6.70
C GLN A 175 -17.67 -11.49 -8.19
N VAL A 176 -17.19 -12.62 -8.72
CA VAL A 176 -16.94 -12.77 -10.15
C VAL A 176 -18.25 -12.54 -10.94
N GLY A 177 -18.19 -11.72 -11.98
CA GLY A 177 -19.34 -11.29 -12.77
C GLY A 177 -19.95 -9.96 -12.32
N GLU A 178 -19.60 -9.41 -11.17
CA GLU A 178 -20.07 -8.10 -10.72
C GLU A 178 -19.36 -6.96 -11.44
N ALA A 179 -20.09 -5.87 -11.64
CA ALA A 179 -19.54 -4.63 -12.18
C ALA A 179 -18.88 -3.81 -11.09
N ILE A 180 -17.63 -3.42 -11.32
CA ILE A 180 -16.89 -2.46 -10.49
C ILE A 180 -17.09 -1.07 -11.08
N THR A 181 -17.58 -0.15 -10.25
CA THR A 181 -17.86 1.24 -10.60
C THR A 181 -16.95 2.18 -9.82
N ALA A 182 -16.88 3.46 -10.21
CA ALA A 182 -16.06 4.45 -9.50
C ALA A 182 -16.54 4.68 -8.06
N SER A 183 -17.82 4.55 -7.77
CA SER A 183 -18.41 4.67 -6.42
C SER A 183 -18.21 3.41 -5.57
N GLU A 184 -18.02 2.26 -6.20
CA GLU A 184 -17.93 0.95 -5.59
C GLU A 184 -16.71 0.19 -6.12
N SER A 185 -15.54 0.77 -5.92
CA SER A 185 -14.27 0.28 -6.45
C SER A 185 -13.56 -0.74 -5.55
N GLN A 186 -14.01 -0.93 -4.31
CA GLN A 186 -13.40 -1.86 -3.35
C GLN A 186 -13.53 -3.31 -3.84
N VAL A 187 -12.40 -4.04 -3.86
CA VAL A 187 -12.31 -5.45 -4.27
C VAL A 187 -11.96 -6.35 -3.10
N ALA A 188 -11.08 -5.92 -2.22
CA ALA A 188 -10.63 -6.69 -1.06
C ALA A 188 -10.25 -5.79 0.11
N THR A 189 -10.28 -6.35 1.31
CA THR A 189 -9.63 -5.77 2.50
C THR A 189 -8.52 -6.71 2.96
N ILE A 190 -7.28 -6.21 3.06
CA ILE A 190 -6.12 -6.98 3.52
C ILE A 190 -5.67 -6.44 4.87
N VAL A 191 -5.40 -7.34 5.81
CA VAL A 191 -4.92 -7.02 7.15
C VAL A 191 -3.59 -7.68 7.43
N THR A 192 -2.69 -6.96 8.11
CA THR A 192 -1.43 -7.51 8.60
C THR A 192 -1.61 -7.90 10.07
N LEU A 193 -1.47 -9.21 10.37
CA LEU A 193 -1.72 -9.79 11.69
C LEU A 193 -0.48 -10.35 12.38
N ASN A 194 0.70 -10.33 11.75
CA ASN A 194 1.98 -10.72 12.34
C ASN A 194 2.41 -9.82 13.51
N GLN A 195 1.84 -8.64 13.58
CA GLN A 195 1.87 -7.71 14.70
C GLN A 195 0.45 -7.20 14.94
N LEU A 196 0.13 -6.89 16.20
CA LEU A 196 -1.11 -6.25 16.56
C LEU A 196 -0.82 -4.91 17.21
N ARG A 197 -1.69 -3.94 16.95
CA ARG A 197 -1.66 -2.64 17.59
C ARG A 197 -2.72 -2.59 18.67
N VAL A 198 -2.38 -2.00 19.81
CA VAL A 198 -3.34 -1.67 20.84
C VAL A 198 -3.32 -0.17 21.08
N ARG A 199 -4.47 0.46 21.05
CA ARG A 199 -4.60 1.89 21.28
C ARG A 199 -5.23 2.12 22.64
N TYR A 200 -4.54 2.88 23.49
CA TYR A 200 -5.02 3.32 24.78
C TYR A 200 -5.19 4.83 24.81
N PHE A 201 -6.16 5.30 25.57
CA PHE A 201 -6.34 6.69 25.93
C PHE A 201 -6.07 6.84 27.41
N LEU A 202 -4.88 7.27 27.78
CA LEU A 202 -4.41 7.34 29.16
C LEU A 202 -4.55 8.75 29.72
N ALA A 203 -4.91 8.88 30.99
CA ALA A 203 -4.80 10.16 31.69
C ALA A 203 -3.38 10.69 31.57
N THR A 204 -3.20 12.00 31.38
CA THR A 204 -1.90 12.64 31.14
C THR A 204 -0.85 12.24 32.18
N VAL A 205 -1.25 12.14 33.46
CA VAL A 205 -0.34 11.75 34.57
C VAL A 205 0.26 10.35 34.35
N ARG A 206 -0.48 9.41 33.77
CA ARG A 206 0.01 8.05 33.45
C ARG A 206 0.86 8.02 32.17
N ALA A 207 0.58 8.89 31.22
CA ALA A 207 1.28 8.93 29.93
C ALA A 207 2.65 9.59 30.02
N VAL A 208 2.86 10.55 30.91
CA VAL A 208 4.12 11.33 31.05
C VAL A 208 5.36 10.44 31.29
N GLY A 209 5.18 9.31 31.98
CA GLY A 209 6.27 8.37 32.26
C GLY A 209 6.59 7.40 31.12
N LEU A 210 5.77 7.33 30.07
CA LEU A 210 5.92 6.37 29.01
C LEU A 210 6.87 6.89 27.90
N ARG A 211 7.77 6.02 27.46
CA ARG A 211 8.72 6.34 26.38
C ARG A 211 8.61 5.30 25.27
N ARG A 212 8.82 5.75 24.05
CA ARG A 212 8.92 4.85 22.89
C ARG A 212 10.01 3.79 23.13
N GLY A 213 9.72 2.53 22.79
CA GLY A 213 10.60 1.39 23.01
C GLY A 213 10.46 0.74 24.38
N GLN A 214 9.68 1.31 25.27
CA GLN A 214 9.45 0.72 26.60
C GLN A 214 8.55 -0.52 26.48
N SER A 215 8.93 -1.61 27.14
CA SER A 215 8.11 -2.82 27.23
C SER A 215 7.08 -2.68 28.34
N ILE A 216 5.84 -3.05 28.04
CA ILE A 216 4.70 -3.04 28.96
C ILE A 216 3.97 -4.37 28.82
N GLU A 217 3.63 -4.94 29.95
CA GLU A 217 2.78 -6.14 30.00
C GLU A 217 1.32 -5.77 29.71
N VAL A 218 0.65 -6.55 28.84
CA VAL A 218 -0.74 -6.38 28.47
C VAL A 218 -1.49 -7.68 28.79
N ASN A 219 -2.57 -7.59 29.54
CA ASN A 219 -3.39 -8.72 29.94
C ASN A 219 -4.64 -8.82 29.08
N PHE A 220 -4.94 -10.01 28.59
CA PHE A 220 -6.17 -10.35 27.85
C PHE A 220 -7.15 -11.08 28.78
N PRO A 221 -8.08 -10.38 29.41
CA PRO A 221 -8.99 -11.02 30.39
C PRO A 221 -9.87 -12.08 29.75
N ASP A 222 -10.25 -11.92 28.48
CA ASP A 222 -11.18 -12.85 27.81
C ASP A 222 -10.53 -14.20 27.48
N THR A 223 -9.20 -14.26 27.34
CA THR A 223 -8.44 -15.48 27.04
C THR A 223 -7.49 -15.89 28.16
N ASN A 224 -7.46 -15.12 29.24
CA ASN A 224 -6.53 -15.30 30.38
C ASN A 224 -5.05 -15.41 29.95
N GLN A 225 -4.68 -14.64 28.92
CA GLN A 225 -3.33 -14.60 28.35
C GLN A 225 -2.66 -13.27 28.71
N VAL A 226 -1.33 -13.28 28.65
CA VAL A 226 -0.47 -12.13 28.86
C VAL A 226 0.46 -11.98 27.68
N ALA A 227 0.68 -10.76 27.23
CA ALA A 227 1.63 -10.45 26.18
C ALA A 227 2.55 -9.29 26.59
N ASN A 228 3.80 -9.34 26.12
CA ASN A 228 4.68 -8.20 26.16
C ASN A 228 4.41 -7.31 24.95
N ALA A 229 4.06 -6.06 25.21
CA ALA A 229 3.84 -5.04 24.20
C ALA A 229 4.94 -3.97 24.31
N VAL A 230 5.27 -3.34 23.18
CA VAL A 230 6.25 -2.26 23.11
C VAL A 230 5.56 -0.96 22.77
N VAL A 231 5.87 0.12 23.49
CA VAL A 231 5.35 1.45 23.19
C VAL A 231 5.91 1.91 21.84
N ASP A 232 5.07 2.03 20.84
CA ASP A 232 5.44 2.56 19.52
C ASP A 232 5.23 4.07 19.44
N PHE A 233 4.13 4.56 20.01
CA PHE A 233 3.77 5.96 19.91
C PHE A 233 3.13 6.48 21.19
N VAL A 234 3.56 7.66 21.64
CA VAL A 234 2.91 8.46 22.69
C VAL A 234 2.59 9.81 22.06
N SER A 235 1.30 10.20 22.07
CA SER A 235 0.91 11.47 21.50
C SER A 235 1.56 12.64 22.24
N PRO A 236 2.16 13.60 21.52
CA PRO A 236 2.67 14.83 22.15
C PRO A 236 1.53 15.80 22.53
N VAL A 237 0.29 15.51 22.10
CA VAL A 237 -0.88 16.35 22.32
C VAL A 237 -1.84 15.63 23.25
N THR A 238 -2.28 16.32 24.31
CA THR A 238 -3.37 15.90 25.18
C THR A 238 -4.70 16.37 24.57
N ASP A 239 -5.67 15.48 24.49
CA ASP A 239 -7.04 15.87 24.13
C ASP A 239 -7.63 16.71 25.27
N SER A 240 -7.92 17.97 24.99
CA SER A 240 -8.40 18.95 25.99
C SER A 240 -9.81 18.64 26.52
N LYS A 241 -10.62 17.85 25.77
CA LYS A 241 -11.99 17.49 26.17
C LYS A 241 -12.00 16.32 27.14
N SER A 242 -11.14 15.33 26.92
CA SER A 242 -11.07 14.13 27.74
C SER A 242 -9.93 14.13 28.75
N GLY A 243 -8.93 15.03 28.62
CA GLY A 243 -7.71 15.05 29.44
C GLY A 243 -6.81 13.85 29.19
N THR A 244 -6.98 13.14 28.06
CA THR A 244 -6.25 11.91 27.77
C THR A 244 -5.19 12.08 26.68
N VAL A 245 -4.18 11.22 26.72
CA VAL A 245 -3.11 11.09 25.73
C VAL A 245 -3.25 9.76 25.03
N ARG A 246 -3.23 9.75 23.71
CA ARG A 246 -3.21 8.53 22.91
C ARG A 246 -1.84 7.84 23.00
N VAL A 247 -1.85 6.58 23.38
CA VAL A 247 -0.67 5.72 23.43
C VAL A 247 -0.94 4.49 22.58
N GLU A 248 0.00 4.14 21.69
CA GLU A 248 -0.10 2.96 20.84
C GLU A 248 0.99 1.97 21.23
N LEU A 249 0.60 0.74 21.48
CA LEU A 249 1.48 -0.37 21.77
C LEU A 249 1.47 -1.37 20.62
N LEU A 250 2.60 -2.02 20.37
CA LEU A 250 2.73 -3.12 19.41
C LEU A 250 2.95 -4.43 20.17
N ILE A 251 2.21 -5.46 19.76
CA ILE A 251 2.33 -6.83 20.26
C ILE A 251 2.80 -7.70 19.09
N GLU A 252 3.89 -8.45 19.28
CA GLU A 252 4.35 -9.40 18.28
C GLU A 252 3.38 -10.60 18.20
N ASN A 253 3.00 -11.01 17.00
CA ASN A 253 1.99 -12.03 16.77
C ASN A 253 2.32 -12.92 15.56
N ARG A 254 3.62 -13.19 15.30
CA ARG A 254 4.04 -14.00 14.14
C ARG A 254 3.42 -15.39 14.13
N GLU A 255 3.18 -15.96 15.31
CA GLU A 255 2.57 -17.29 15.48
C GLU A 255 1.04 -17.27 15.41
N GLY A 256 0.41 -16.09 15.23
CA GLY A 256 -1.04 -15.95 15.21
C GLY A 256 -1.72 -16.27 16.54
N LYS A 257 -0.99 -16.16 17.66
CA LYS A 257 -1.44 -16.50 19.01
C LYS A 257 -2.60 -15.62 19.48
N TYR A 258 -2.58 -14.35 19.11
CA TYR A 258 -3.58 -13.37 19.53
C TYR A 258 -4.45 -12.97 18.34
N ARG A 259 -5.75 -12.85 18.57
CA ARG A 259 -6.68 -12.33 17.57
C ARG A 259 -6.76 -10.81 17.63
N SER A 260 -7.07 -10.20 16.53
CA SER A 260 -7.51 -8.80 16.49
C SER A 260 -8.92 -8.69 17.06
N GLY A 261 -9.23 -7.59 17.75
CA GLY A 261 -10.50 -7.35 18.42
C GLY A 261 -10.56 -7.84 19.87
N LEU A 262 -9.48 -8.42 20.41
CA LEU A 262 -9.45 -8.81 21.83
C LEU A 262 -9.34 -7.58 22.73
N ARG A 263 -10.11 -7.61 23.82
CA ARG A 263 -9.99 -6.65 24.90
C ARG A 263 -8.68 -6.87 25.66
N CYS A 264 -8.00 -5.79 25.99
CA CYS A 264 -6.73 -5.84 26.70
C CYS A 264 -6.63 -4.73 27.75
N LEU A 265 -6.12 -5.12 28.91
CA LEU A 265 -5.86 -4.22 30.03
C LEU A 265 -4.37 -3.89 30.10
N LEU A 266 -4.08 -2.61 30.25
CA LEU A 266 -2.71 -2.15 30.43
C LEU A 266 -2.17 -2.59 31.80
N GLY A 267 -1.10 -3.37 31.81
CA GLY A 267 -0.37 -3.77 33.00
C GLY A 267 0.65 -2.72 33.48
N HIS A 268 1.62 -3.19 34.22
CA HIS A 268 2.69 -2.33 34.74
C HIS A 268 3.86 -2.28 33.75
N PRO A 269 4.60 -1.17 33.66
CA PRO A 269 5.80 -1.12 32.84
C PRO A 269 6.84 -2.13 33.33
N SER A 270 7.35 -2.95 32.40
CA SER A 270 8.46 -3.84 32.65
C SER A 270 9.76 -3.03 32.72
N THR A 271 10.69 -3.41 33.60
CA THR A 271 12.01 -2.77 33.71
C THR A 271 12.96 -3.10 32.55
N ALA A 272 12.57 -3.99 31.63
CA ALA A 272 13.38 -4.34 30.46
C ALA A 272 13.04 -3.42 29.28
N SER A 273 14.05 -2.76 28.70
CA SER A 273 13.95 -2.07 27.42
C SER A 273 13.91 -3.11 26.29
N ALA A 274 12.88 -3.09 25.46
CA ALA A 274 12.79 -3.95 24.27
C ALA A 274 13.50 -3.29 23.07
N ASP A 275 14.13 -4.12 22.26
CA ASP A 275 14.83 -3.69 21.05
C ASP A 275 13.79 -3.43 19.92
N LEU A 276 13.61 -2.16 19.54
CA LEU A 276 12.62 -1.75 18.53
C LEU A 276 12.97 -2.22 17.11
N ASP A 277 14.22 -2.61 16.85
CA ASP A 277 14.65 -3.01 15.51
C ASP A 277 14.03 -4.34 15.06
N ASN A 278 13.62 -5.19 16.00
CA ASN A 278 12.91 -6.44 15.71
C ASN A 278 11.45 -6.25 15.24
N PHE A 279 10.85 -5.07 15.46
CA PHE A 279 9.45 -4.78 15.12
C PHE A 279 9.25 -4.17 13.73
N ARG A 280 10.33 -3.91 12.96
CA ARG A 280 10.27 -3.22 11.65
C ARG A 280 10.65 -4.08 10.44
N LYS A 281 10.90 -5.38 10.61
CA LYS A 281 11.23 -6.29 9.49
C LYS A 281 10.01 -7.03 8.98
#